data_7435840ac654bd1622f0b1659461f112
#
_entry.id   7435840ac654bd1622f0b1659461f112
#
_cell.length_a   1.000
_cell.length_b   1.000
_cell.length_c   1.000
_cell.angle_alpha   90.00
_cell.angle_beta   90.00
_cell.angle_gamma   90.00
#
_symmetry.space_group_name_H-M   'P 1'
#
loop_
_entity.id
_entity.type
_entity.pdbx_description
1 polymer ?
#
loop_
_entity_poly.entity_id
_entity_poly.type
_entity_poly.pdbx_seq_one_letter_code
_entity_poly.pdbx_strand_id
1 'polypeptide(L)'
;MGDIGRREVLGNAGKLAIAAGIGTRLGGKGTRPGQVRTAAARRLQPDWAALASRLNGRLLRPGDRGFVTAGLPYNRRYAAVRPAGVALCADVADVQTALAWARHYGLPFTARSGGHSYGGYSASRGLVISLARMNSVQVDRDSLTITLGPGALNRDIYAGLAGTGVAAPSGRCPTVAISGLLLGGGFGFSSRHLGLTCDQLLETEVVTASGALLRVSPQSHSDLFWACQGGGGGNFGINTRFVLRATPVAGVSVYKLEWDWQHAAAVLGAVLDLMPTAPHSMSCRVGLDVTGGGPVAGGTPRRGVSALGLYFGSAAELTELLQPVLKAARPSDQLIEDRTFVQAAALLAREVPKGSFTSKSRYLDRPLPAAGIDTAIAWVERWPGSSNASGAGATLFAWGGKISERAPTAAAFVHRDAAFLMDNEATWLNRDSARVISANLDWAAGMYTALAQYGNGQAYQNFIDPALRDWEAAYYGQNLHRLMEVKRRYDPDDVFRFAQAIPPAS
;
A
#
# COMPACT_ATOMS: atom_id res chain seq x y z
N MET A 1 -37.44 9.52 47.98
CA MET A 1 -36.80 8.38 48.63
C MET A 1 -36.05 7.60 47.58
N GLY A 2 -34.74 7.55 47.44
CA GLY A 2 -33.62 8.00 48.22
C GLY A 2 -32.45 8.21 47.26
N ASP A 3 -31.73 9.20 47.57
CA ASP A 3 -30.48 9.68 47.02
C ASP A 3 -29.30 8.76 47.39
N ILE A 4 -28.34 8.52 46.53
CA ILE A 4 -26.92 8.10 46.76
C ILE A 4 -26.30 7.92 45.35
N GLY A 5 -25.25 8.58 44.85
CA GLY A 5 -24.15 9.30 45.44
C GLY A 5 -23.07 9.31 44.37
N ARG A 6 -22.70 10.51 43.92
CA ARG A 6 -21.50 10.75 43.03
C ARG A 6 -20.24 10.24 43.72
N ARG A 7 -19.37 9.53 43.03
CA ARG A 7 -17.93 9.49 43.32
C ARG A 7 -17.11 9.69 42.06
N GLU A 8 -16.42 10.81 42.06
CA GLU A 8 -15.28 11.17 41.22
C GLU A 8 -14.16 10.14 41.35
N VAL A 9 -13.47 9.84 40.23
CA VAL A 9 -12.12 9.31 40.28
C VAL A 9 -11.27 10.20 39.39
N LEU A 10 -10.59 11.12 40.08
CA LEU A 10 -9.52 11.97 39.53
C LEU A 10 -8.24 11.16 39.33
N GLY A 11 -7.46 11.61 38.39
CA GLY A 11 -6.27 11.06 37.83
C GLY A 11 -5.08 10.78 38.74
N ASN A 12 -4.12 10.08 38.17
CA ASN A 12 -2.74 10.04 38.66
C ASN A 12 -1.76 10.26 37.50
N ALA A 13 -1.24 11.48 37.44
CA ALA A 13 -0.02 11.82 36.71
C ALA A 13 1.16 11.57 37.66
N GLY A 14 1.96 10.55 37.37
CA GLY A 14 3.19 10.26 38.11
C GLY A 14 4.30 11.25 37.82
N LYS A 15 4.64 12.09 38.79
CA LYS A 15 5.87 12.91 38.83
C LYS A 15 7.00 12.08 39.41
N LEU A 16 8.08 11.90 38.67
CA LEU A 16 9.36 11.43 39.23
C LEU A 16 9.97 12.53 40.12
N ALA A 17 10.11 12.26 41.40
CA ALA A 17 10.85 13.09 42.33
C ALA A 17 12.29 12.57 42.47
N ILE A 18 13.27 13.48 42.31
CA ILE A 18 14.68 13.27 42.60
C ILE A 18 14.87 13.41 44.11
N ALA A 19 15.30 12.35 44.79
CA ALA A 19 15.69 12.39 46.19
C ALA A 19 17.21 12.71 46.30
N ALA A 20 17.51 13.85 46.92
CA ALA A 20 18.86 14.21 47.34
C ALA A 20 19.12 13.57 48.73
N GLY A 21 20.03 12.64 48.83
CA GLY A 21 20.51 12.06 50.09
C GLY A 21 21.76 12.76 50.59
N ILE A 22 21.69 13.31 51.79
CA ILE A 22 22.83 13.85 52.56
C ILE A 22 23.48 12.67 53.27
N GLY A 23 24.73 12.37 52.97
CA GLY A 23 25.53 11.32 53.62
C GLY A 23 26.80 11.92 54.23
N THR A 24 26.95 11.69 55.51
CA THR A 24 28.06 12.07 56.40
C THR A 24 29.41 11.45 56.00
N ARG A 25 30.47 12.25 56.14
CA ARG A 25 31.88 11.87 55.94
C ARG A 25 32.33 10.84 56.96
N LEU A 26 32.97 9.78 56.48
CA LEU A 26 34.04 9.05 57.19
C LEU A 26 35.19 8.79 56.20
N GLY A 27 36.42 9.18 56.60
CA GLY A 27 37.58 9.14 55.76
C GLY A 27 38.12 7.72 55.54
N GLY A 28 38.44 7.41 54.31
CA GLY A 28 39.21 6.23 53.89
C GLY A 28 39.97 6.57 52.63
N LYS A 29 41.31 6.48 52.69
CA LYS A 29 42.18 6.58 51.49
C LYS A 29 41.86 5.42 50.56
N GLY A 30 41.13 5.66 49.48
CA GLY A 30 40.83 4.69 48.43
C GLY A 30 41.23 5.25 47.07
N THR A 31 42.08 4.51 46.35
CA THR A 31 42.51 4.69 44.97
C THR A 31 41.31 4.99 44.05
N ARG A 32 41.44 6.06 43.26
CA ARG A 32 40.44 6.46 42.24
C ARG A 32 40.29 5.34 41.23
N PRO A 33 39.07 4.82 40.99
CA PRO A 33 38.80 3.99 39.82
C PRO A 33 38.88 4.88 38.57
N GLY A 34 39.72 4.46 37.61
CA GLY A 34 39.83 5.14 36.33
C GLY A 34 38.45 5.26 35.68
N GLN A 35 38.05 6.49 35.36
CA GLN A 35 36.88 6.73 34.46
C GLN A 35 37.21 6.08 33.12
N VAL A 36 36.58 4.94 32.84
CA VAL A 36 36.47 4.42 31.47
C VAL A 36 35.62 5.43 30.71
N ARG A 37 36.29 6.40 30.08
CA ARG A 37 35.65 7.23 29.04
C ARG A 37 35.28 6.26 27.91
N THR A 38 34.01 5.83 27.84
CA THR A 38 33.46 5.24 26.63
C THR A 38 33.65 6.28 25.53
N ALA A 39 34.62 6.05 24.67
CA ALA A 39 34.84 6.85 23.48
C ALA A 39 33.54 6.72 22.65
N ALA A 40 32.71 7.76 22.64
CA ALA A 40 31.59 7.86 21.69
C ALA A 40 32.25 7.72 20.31
N ALA A 41 31.96 6.61 19.63
CA ALA A 41 32.45 6.36 18.28
C ALA A 41 32.08 7.58 17.43
N ARG A 42 33.08 8.30 16.94
CA ARG A 42 32.94 9.51 16.15
C ARG A 42 32.25 9.07 14.86
N ARG A 43 30.92 9.35 14.72
CA ARG A 43 30.19 9.02 13.52
C ARG A 43 30.90 9.69 12.35
N LEU A 44 31.27 8.90 11.35
CA LEU A 44 31.87 9.40 10.12
C LEU A 44 30.94 10.42 9.48
N GLN A 45 31.49 11.56 9.06
CA GLN A 45 30.73 12.55 8.30
C GLN A 45 30.49 12.00 6.89
N PRO A 46 29.22 11.95 6.42
CA PRO A 46 28.92 11.41 5.10
C PRO A 46 29.53 12.23 3.98
N ASP A 47 30.35 11.61 3.15
CA ASP A 47 30.94 12.22 1.96
C ASP A 47 29.98 12.13 0.76
N TRP A 48 29.13 13.14 0.67
CA TRP A 48 28.12 13.23 -0.39
C TRP A 48 28.73 13.48 -1.78
N ALA A 49 29.89 14.13 -1.87
CA ALA A 49 30.60 14.36 -3.13
C ALA A 49 31.13 13.04 -3.69
N ALA A 50 31.70 12.20 -2.82
CA ALA A 50 32.13 10.86 -3.22
C ALA A 50 30.96 9.98 -3.66
N LEU A 51 29.76 10.09 -3.05
CA LEU A 51 28.59 9.41 -3.58
C LEU A 51 28.20 9.94 -4.97
N ALA A 52 28.11 11.27 -5.13
CA ALA A 52 27.71 11.90 -6.37
C ALA A 52 28.62 11.51 -7.54
N SER A 53 29.95 11.44 -7.32
CA SER A 53 30.92 11.11 -8.37
C SER A 53 30.90 9.64 -8.81
N ARG A 54 30.28 8.75 -8.03
CA ARG A 54 30.21 7.29 -8.28
C ARG A 54 28.90 6.83 -8.90
N LEU A 55 27.89 7.72 -8.98
CA LEU A 55 26.61 7.39 -9.58
C LEU A 55 26.61 7.71 -11.08
N ASN A 56 26.14 6.77 -11.89
CA ASN A 56 25.77 7.00 -13.30
C ASN A 56 24.52 7.89 -13.40
N GLY A 57 23.66 7.80 -12.42
CA GLY A 57 22.48 8.64 -12.25
C GLY A 57 22.79 10.00 -11.68
N ARG A 58 22.00 10.44 -10.69
CA ARG A 58 22.18 11.77 -10.10
C ARG A 58 21.88 11.75 -8.61
N LEU A 59 22.73 12.39 -7.81
CA LEU A 59 22.44 12.72 -6.41
C LEU A 59 21.77 14.11 -6.36
N LEU A 60 20.62 14.19 -5.68
CA LEU A 60 19.98 15.46 -5.34
C LEU A 60 20.11 15.74 -3.85
N ARG A 61 20.50 16.99 -3.53
CA ARG A 61 20.67 17.50 -2.17
C ARG A 61 19.71 18.66 -1.90
N PRO A 62 19.47 19.03 -0.63
CA PRO A 62 18.78 20.28 -0.29
C PRO A 62 19.38 21.48 -1.05
N GLY A 63 18.52 22.23 -1.75
CA GLY A 63 18.92 23.33 -2.63
C GLY A 63 18.99 22.98 -4.12
N ASP A 64 19.11 21.71 -4.48
CA ASP A 64 19.12 21.31 -5.88
C ASP A 64 17.74 21.42 -6.54
N ARG A 65 17.73 21.81 -7.80
CA ARG A 65 16.51 21.81 -8.62
C ARG A 65 15.93 20.38 -8.69
N GLY A 66 14.67 20.24 -8.30
CA GLY A 66 13.95 18.96 -8.30
C GLY A 66 14.07 18.19 -6.98
N PHE A 67 14.94 18.57 -6.03
CA PHE A 67 15.11 17.87 -4.76
C PHE A 67 13.79 17.75 -3.97
N VAL A 68 13.03 18.84 -3.85
CA VAL A 68 11.77 18.85 -3.12
C VAL A 68 10.80 17.84 -3.72
N THR A 69 10.63 17.85 -5.04
CA THR A 69 9.73 16.93 -5.74
C THR A 69 10.17 15.47 -5.58
N ALA A 70 11.46 15.19 -5.79
CA ALA A 70 12.02 13.84 -5.65
C ALA A 70 12.01 13.35 -4.20
N GLY A 71 12.10 14.24 -3.21
CA GLY A 71 12.10 13.92 -1.79
C GLY A 71 10.72 13.60 -1.20
N LEU A 72 9.64 14.11 -1.83
CA LEU A 72 8.29 13.98 -1.29
C LEU A 72 7.65 12.60 -1.57
N PRO A 73 7.08 11.91 -0.56
CA PRO A 73 6.24 10.74 -0.78
C PRO A 73 4.88 11.12 -1.40
N TYR A 74 4.18 10.15 -1.98
CA TYR A 74 2.83 10.36 -2.51
C TYR A 74 1.85 10.78 -1.42
N ASN A 75 1.77 10.03 -0.30
CA ASN A 75 0.97 10.41 0.85
C ASN A 75 1.60 11.60 1.59
N ARG A 76 1.02 12.77 1.41
CA ARG A 76 1.53 14.05 1.98
C ARG A 76 1.45 14.14 3.50
N ARG A 77 0.74 13.25 4.16
CA ARG A 77 0.78 13.06 5.62
C ARG A 77 2.23 12.91 6.13
N TYR A 78 3.11 12.33 5.32
CA TYR A 78 4.52 12.10 5.64
C TYR A 78 5.47 13.11 5.00
N ALA A 79 4.96 14.22 4.46
CA ALA A 79 5.77 15.24 3.79
C ALA A 79 6.81 15.92 4.70
N ALA A 80 6.63 15.86 6.02
CA ALA A 80 7.60 16.37 7.00
C ALA A 80 8.86 15.49 7.14
N VAL A 81 8.84 14.26 6.64
CA VAL A 81 10.02 13.38 6.56
C VAL A 81 10.83 13.80 5.34
N ARG A 82 11.81 14.69 5.56
CA ARG A 82 12.68 15.21 4.51
C ARG A 82 13.97 14.41 4.44
N PRO A 83 14.37 13.91 3.25
CA PRO A 83 15.64 13.21 3.11
C PRO A 83 16.83 14.17 3.21
N ALA A 84 17.99 13.65 3.62
CA ALA A 84 19.26 14.36 3.52
C ALA A 84 19.81 14.32 2.08
N GLY A 85 19.41 13.32 1.28
CA GLY A 85 19.72 13.21 -0.14
C GLY A 85 18.81 12.22 -0.86
N VAL A 86 18.71 12.36 -2.19
CA VAL A 86 17.98 11.42 -3.07
C VAL A 86 18.95 10.98 -4.17
N ALA A 87 19.32 9.69 -4.16
CA ALA A 87 20.07 9.08 -5.25
C ALA A 87 19.07 8.62 -6.34
N LEU A 88 19.04 9.31 -7.46
CA LEU A 88 18.24 8.94 -8.64
C LEU A 88 19.01 7.89 -9.44
N CYS A 89 18.89 6.63 -9.10
CA CYS A 89 19.64 5.53 -9.70
C CYS A 89 19.23 5.33 -11.17
N ALA A 90 20.23 5.22 -12.05
CA ALA A 90 20.04 4.93 -13.46
C ALA A 90 20.07 3.42 -13.74
N ASP A 91 20.81 2.66 -12.93
CA ASP A 91 21.05 1.24 -13.11
C ASP A 91 21.29 0.51 -11.77
N VAL A 92 21.62 -0.78 -11.85
CA VAL A 92 21.88 -1.65 -10.70
C VAL A 92 23.14 -1.23 -9.94
N ALA A 93 24.18 -0.77 -10.66
CA ALA A 93 25.45 -0.35 -10.03
C ALA A 93 25.23 0.85 -9.11
N ASP A 94 24.37 1.78 -9.50
CA ASP A 94 23.96 2.91 -8.67
C ASP A 94 23.24 2.45 -7.39
N VAL A 95 22.34 1.47 -7.51
CA VAL A 95 21.63 0.90 -6.35
C VAL A 95 22.61 0.27 -5.37
N GLN A 96 23.56 -0.54 -5.87
CA GLN A 96 24.63 -1.16 -5.05
C GLN A 96 25.51 -0.09 -4.39
N THR A 97 25.93 0.91 -5.16
CA THR A 97 26.75 2.03 -4.68
C THR A 97 26.05 2.82 -3.58
N ALA A 98 24.79 3.21 -3.80
CA ALA A 98 24.00 3.98 -2.84
C ALA A 98 23.72 3.19 -1.55
N LEU A 99 23.42 1.89 -1.66
CA LEU A 99 23.21 0.99 -0.52
C LEU A 99 24.49 0.83 0.30
N ALA A 100 25.61 0.51 -0.35
CA ALA A 100 26.90 0.34 0.31
C ALA A 100 27.35 1.63 1.01
N TRP A 101 27.16 2.78 0.35
CA TRP A 101 27.47 4.09 0.90
C TRP A 101 26.61 4.41 2.13
N ALA A 102 25.28 4.19 2.07
CA ALA A 102 24.40 4.43 3.21
C ALA A 102 24.76 3.55 4.42
N ARG A 103 25.08 2.26 4.18
CA ARG A 103 25.55 1.33 5.22
C ARG A 103 26.87 1.76 5.82
N HIS A 104 27.85 2.17 5.00
CA HIS A 104 29.17 2.62 5.47
C HIS A 104 29.08 3.77 6.47
N TYR A 105 28.19 4.75 6.22
CA TYR A 105 27.97 5.89 7.10
C TYR A 105 26.91 5.66 8.18
N GLY A 106 26.28 4.49 8.25
CA GLY A 106 25.19 4.21 9.18
C GLY A 106 23.98 5.13 9.02
N LEU A 107 23.74 5.61 7.78
CA LEU A 107 22.62 6.48 7.49
C LEU A 107 21.30 5.69 7.30
N PRO A 108 20.19 6.15 7.87
CA PRO A 108 18.90 5.60 7.52
C PRO A 108 18.67 5.77 6.02
N PHE A 109 18.12 4.75 5.37
CA PHE A 109 17.77 4.82 3.97
C PHE A 109 16.43 4.14 3.69
N THR A 110 15.89 4.36 2.50
CA THR A 110 14.76 3.61 1.96
C THR A 110 14.89 3.50 0.45
N ALA A 111 14.54 2.34 -0.12
CA ALA A 111 14.34 2.21 -1.54
C ALA A 111 12.95 2.78 -1.91
N ARG A 112 12.91 3.54 -3.01
CA ARG A 112 11.67 4.15 -3.48
C ARG A 112 11.51 3.96 -4.99
N SER A 113 10.41 3.35 -5.36
CA SER A 113 9.92 3.29 -6.73
C SER A 113 8.90 4.42 -6.96
N GLY A 114 7.59 4.17 -6.96
CA GLY A 114 6.55 5.20 -7.11
C GLY A 114 6.27 6.06 -5.86
N GLY A 115 6.74 5.66 -4.68
CA GLY A 115 6.57 6.42 -3.44
C GLY A 115 5.18 6.35 -2.81
N HIS A 116 4.36 5.36 -3.18
CA HIS A 116 2.95 5.22 -2.77
C HIS A 116 2.73 4.50 -1.44
N SER A 117 3.77 4.21 -0.64
CA SER A 117 3.56 3.60 0.68
C SER A 117 2.53 4.38 1.51
N TYR A 118 1.45 3.73 1.91
CA TYR A 118 0.37 4.32 2.71
C TYR A 118 0.85 4.68 4.12
N GLY A 119 1.77 3.87 4.68
CA GLY A 119 2.42 4.09 5.97
C GLY A 119 3.61 5.05 5.94
N GLY A 120 3.96 5.62 4.76
CA GLY A 120 5.08 6.55 4.63
C GLY A 120 6.46 5.90 4.61
N TYR A 121 6.56 4.58 4.53
CA TYR A 121 7.84 3.83 4.58
C TYR A 121 8.71 3.99 3.33
N SER A 122 8.21 4.68 2.31
CA SER A 122 9.01 5.15 1.18
C SER A 122 9.70 6.50 1.43
N ALA A 123 9.68 7.03 2.65
CA ALA A 123 10.36 8.25 3.07
C ALA A 123 11.46 7.94 4.10
N SER A 124 12.59 8.66 4.02
CA SER A 124 13.71 8.55 4.94
C SER A 124 14.24 9.94 5.31
N ARG A 125 14.77 10.11 6.51
CA ARG A 125 15.52 11.32 6.89
C ARG A 125 16.98 11.29 6.41
N GLY A 126 17.48 10.13 6.02
CA GLY A 126 18.82 9.95 5.46
C GLY A 126 18.80 9.93 3.94
N LEU A 127 19.05 8.78 3.31
CA LEU A 127 19.10 8.62 1.86
C LEU A 127 17.80 7.99 1.33
N VAL A 128 17.26 8.55 0.25
CA VAL A 128 16.27 7.87 -0.60
C VAL A 128 17.02 7.30 -1.82
N ILE A 129 17.02 5.98 -1.95
CA ILE A 129 17.52 5.26 -3.13
C ILE A 129 16.35 5.17 -4.10
N SER A 130 16.30 6.07 -5.08
CA SER A 130 15.17 6.21 -5.99
C SER A 130 15.39 5.39 -7.25
N LEU A 131 14.46 4.49 -7.54
CA LEU A 131 14.42 3.62 -8.71
C LEU A 131 13.62 4.23 -9.87
N ALA A 132 13.13 5.45 -9.73
CA ALA A 132 12.19 6.07 -10.67
C ALA A 132 12.73 6.23 -12.11
N ARG A 133 14.06 6.23 -12.29
CA ARG A 133 14.69 6.30 -13.63
C ARG A 133 14.86 4.94 -14.29
N MET A 134 14.73 3.85 -13.54
CA MET A 134 14.78 2.48 -14.04
C MET A 134 13.36 2.02 -14.40
N ASN A 135 12.73 2.66 -15.39
CA ASN A 135 11.30 2.55 -15.69
C ASN A 135 11.01 1.91 -17.05
N SER A 136 11.91 1.11 -17.57
CA SER A 136 11.74 0.40 -18.84
C SER A 136 10.52 -0.55 -18.81
N VAL A 137 9.84 -0.66 -19.97
CA VAL A 137 8.78 -1.63 -20.22
C VAL A 137 9.08 -2.28 -21.57
N GLN A 138 9.23 -3.59 -21.59
CA GLN A 138 9.48 -4.37 -22.79
C GLN A 138 8.50 -5.54 -22.84
N VAL A 139 7.70 -5.63 -23.90
CA VAL A 139 6.72 -6.71 -24.12
C VAL A 139 7.24 -7.61 -25.22
N ASP A 140 7.38 -8.88 -24.89
CA ASP A 140 7.69 -9.92 -25.85
C ASP A 140 6.42 -10.76 -26.08
N ARG A 141 5.90 -10.68 -27.30
CA ARG A 141 4.65 -11.37 -27.70
C ARG A 141 4.88 -12.85 -27.99
N ASP A 142 6.09 -13.22 -28.41
CA ASP A 142 6.40 -14.60 -28.79
C ASP A 142 6.58 -15.46 -27.54
N SER A 143 7.28 -14.93 -26.55
CA SER A 143 7.45 -15.61 -25.24
C SER A 143 6.30 -15.32 -24.26
N LEU A 144 5.36 -14.43 -24.58
CA LEU A 144 4.30 -13.94 -23.71
C LEU A 144 4.87 -13.45 -22.37
N THR A 145 5.90 -12.59 -22.43
CA THR A 145 6.52 -12.01 -21.24
C THR A 145 6.58 -10.49 -21.29
N ILE A 146 6.63 -9.89 -20.10
CA ILE A 146 6.83 -8.46 -19.93
C ILE A 146 8.02 -8.26 -18.98
N THR A 147 9.07 -7.62 -19.48
CA THR A 147 10.21 -7.19 -18.65
C THR A 147 10.04 -5.76 -18.21
N LEU A 148 10.11 -5.54 -16.90
CA LEU A 148 9.85 -4.25 -16.27
C LEU A 148 11.03 -3.79 -15.42
N GLY A 149 11.42 -2.54 -15.59
CA GLY A 149 12.25 -1.85 -14.61
C GLY A 149 11.47 -1.54 -13.32
N PRO A 150 12.14 -1.47 -12.16
CA PRO A 150 11.47 -1.32 -10.86
C PRO A 150 10.70 -0.01 -10.71
N GLY A 151 11.03 1.02 -11.49
CA GLY A 151 10.38 2.31 -11.50
C GLY A 151 9.21 2.42 -12.49
N ALA A 152 8.92 1.39 -13.30
CA ALA A 152 7.81 1.40 -14.25
C ALA A 152 6.48 1.66 -13.53
N LEU A 153 5.78 2.70 -13.92
CA LEU A 153 4.48 3.08 -13.38
C LEU A 153 3.36 2.32 -14.11
N ASN A 154 2.21 2.16 -13.47
CA ASN A 154 1.06 1.50 -14.11
C ASN A 154 0.73 2.13 -15.46
N ARG A 155 0.78 3.47 -15.59
CA ARG A 155 0.56 4.14 -16.89
C ARG A 155 1.59 3.74 -17.95
N ASP A 156 2.86 3.54 -17.56
CA ASP A 156 3.94 3.15 -18.48
C ASP A 156 3.74 1.68 -18.92
N ILE A 157 3.31 0.82 -17.99
CA ILE A 157 2.98 -0.58 -18.25
C ILE A 157 1.81 -0.68 -19.23
N TYR A 158 0.71 0.01 -18.96
CA TYR A 158 -0.45 0.02 -19.87
C TYR A 158 -0.12 0.64 -21.23
N ALA A 159 0.70 1.69 -21.28
CA ALA A 159 1.19 2.25 -22.54
C ALA A 159 2.03 1.23 -23.34
N GLY A 160 2.91 0.47 -22.67
CA GLY A 160 3.70 -0.60 -23.30
C GLY A 160 2.86 -1.77 -23.79
N LEU A 161 1.69 -2.03 -23.19
CA LEU A 161 0.75 -3.07 -23.62
C LEU A 161 -0.14 -2.63 -24.80
N ALA A 162 -0.19 -1.34 -25.14
CA ALA A 162 -1.07 -0.84 -26.18
C ALA A 162 -0.72 -1.46 -27.56
N GLY A 163 -1.74 -2.01 -28.23
CA GLY A 163 -1.58 -2.64 -29.54
C GLY A 163 -0.88 -4.01 -29.56
N THR A 164 -0.48 -4.52 -28.39
CA THR A 164 0.24 -5.82 -28.32
C THR A 164 -0.68 -7.04 -28.35
N GLY A 165 -1.96 -6.88 -28.01
CA GLY A 165 -2.92 -7.98 -27.89
C GLY A 165 -2.74 -8.86 -26.65
N VAL A 166 -1.91 -8.42 -25.67
CA VAL A 166 -1.72 -9.12 -24.40
C VAL A 166 -2.07 -8.22 -23.22
N ALA A 167 -2.35 -8.83 -22.07
CA ALA A 167 -2.64 -8.19 -20.78
C ALA A 167 -1.78 -8.77 -19.67
N ALA A 168 -1.59 -7.99 -18.63
CA ALA A 168 -1.11 -8.47 -17.33
C ALA A 168 -1.85 -7.76 -16.20
N PRO A 169 -2.10 -8.40 -15.06
CA PRO A 169 -2.72 -7.74 -13.92
C PRO A 169 -1.80 -6.66 -13.37
N SER A 170 -2.32 -5.46 -13.22
CA SER A 170 -1.65 -4.34 -12.62
C SER A 170 -2.66 -3.43 -11.91
N GLY A 171 -2.17 -2.45 -11.15
CA GLY A 171 -3.01 -1.55 -10.37
C GLY A 171 -3.74 -0.51 -11.23
N ARG A 172 -4.75 0.13 -10.64
CA ARG A 172 -5.57 1.15 -11.32
C ARG A 172 -5.05 2.58 -11.19
N CYS A 173 -4.14 2.88 -10.22
CA CYS A 173 -3.59 4.22 -10.06
C CYS A 173 -2.41 4.43 -11.00
N PRO A 174 -2.46 5.38 -11.96
CA PRO A 174 -1.45 5.53 -13.01
C PRO A 174 -0.03 5.78 -12.50
N THR A 175 0.12 6.37 -11.31
CA THR A 175 1.41 6.77 -10.72
C THR A 175 1.98 5.77 -9.71
N VAL A 176 1.30 4.66 -9.47
CA VAL A 176 1.85 3.54 -8.67
C VAL A 176 2.85 2.77 -9.52
N ALA A 177 4.02 2.47 -8.95
CA ALA A 177 5.06 1.72 -9.64
C ALA A 177 5.01 0.22 -9.29
N ILE A 178 5.52 -0.59 -10.21
CA ILE A 178 5.45 -2.04 -10.17
C ILE A 178 6.06 -2.65 -8.92
N SER A 179 7.22 -2.14 -8.42
CA SER A 179 7.94 -2.80 -7.33
C SER A 179 7.10 -2.95 -6.06
N GLY A 180 6.62 -1.82 -5.51
CA GLY A 180 5.81 -1.88 -4.29
C GLY A 180 4.49 -2.61 -4.50
N LEU A 181 3.88 -2.44 -5.68
CA LEU A 181 2.64 -3.09 -6.06
C LEU A 181 2.79 -4.61 -6.05
N LEU A 182 3.71 -5.14 -6.84
CA LEU A 182 3.93 -6.58 -7.01
C LEU A 182 4.41 -7.25 -5.72
N LEU A 183 5.40 -6.64 -5.05
CA LEU A 183 6.02 -7.25 -3.86
C LEU A 183 5.04 -7.41 -2.70
N GLY A 184 3.96 -6.63 -2.64
CA GLY A 184 2.87 -6.80 -1.67
C GLY A 184 1.62 -7.48 -2.26
N GLY A 185 1.73 -8.17 -3.39
CA GLY A 185 0.63 -8.85 -4.06
C GLY A 185 0.24 -8.17 -5.37
N GLY A 186 -0.35 -7.00 -5.31
CA GLY A 186 -0.80 -6.20 -6.45
C GLY A 186 -2.09 -6.71 -7.05
N PHE A 187 -3.13 -5.86 -7.02
CA PHE A 187 -4.41 -6.19 -7.64
C PHE A 187 -4.96 -5.02 -8.47
N GLY A 188 -5.83 -5.37 -9.40
CA GLY A 188 -6.60 -4.46 -10.23
C GLY A 188 -7.84 -5.15 -10.78
N PHE A 189 -8.52 -4.50 -11.73
CA PHE A 189 -9.77 -5.03 -12.29
C PHE A 189 -9.61 -6.33 -13.09
N SER A 190 -8.41 -6.70 -13.49
CA SER A 190 -8.18 -7.98 -14.18
C SER A 190 -7.85 -9.15 -13.23
N SER A 191 -7.71 -8.89 -11.92
CA SER A 191 -7.14 -9.90 -11.01
C SER A 191 -8.03 -11.12 -10.76
N ARG A 192 -9.35 -10.98 -10.81
CA ARG A 192 -10.25 -12.15 -10.71
C ARG A 192 -10.08 -13.10 -11.90
N HIS A 193 -9.70 -12.59 -13.07
CA HIS A 193 -9.49 -13.37 -14.29
C HIS A 193 -8.03 -13.81 -14.47
N LEU A 194 -7.05 -12.96 -14.15
CA LEU A 194 -5.63 -13.19 -14.42
C LEU A 194 -4.80 -13.55 -13.17
N GLY A 195 -5.36 -13.46 -11.95
CA GLY A 195 -4.61 -13.56 -10.70
C GLY A 195 -4.03 -12.22 -10.27
N LEU A 196 -3.30 -12.20 -9.16
CA LEU A 196 -2.61 -11.02 -8.66
C LEU A 196 -1.37 -10.71 -9.53
N THR A 197 -0.85 -9.49 -9.43
CA THR A 197 0.39 -9.09 -10.14
C THR A 197 1.56 -9.99 -9.74
N CYS A 198 1.69 -10.33 -8.46
CA CYS A 198 2.74 -11.23 -7.96
C CYS A 198 2.59 -12.68 -8.45
N ASP A 199 1.39 -13.10 -8.83
CA ASP A 199 1.15 -14.44 -9.37
C ASP A 199 1.69 -14.63 -10.79
N GLN A 200 1.92 -13.52 -11.48
CA GLN A 200 2.49 -13.51 -12.83
C GLN A 200 4.02 -13.39 -12.82
N LEU A 201 4.66 -13.26 -11.66
CA LEU A 201 6.11 -13.17 -11.56
C LEU A 201 6.76 -14.48 -12.04
N LEU A 202 7.69 -14.37 -12.98
CA LEU A 202 8.52 -15.46 -13.51
C LEU A 202 9.95 -15.37 -12.97
N GLU A 203 10.48 -14.13 -12.85
CA GLU A 203 11.83 -13.86 -12.41
C GLU A 203 11.95 -12.43 -11.90
N THR A 204 12.87 -12.19 -10.97
CA THR A 204 13.26 -10.84 -10.53
C THR A 204 14.76 -10.79 -10.21
N GLU A 205 15.36 -9.61 -10.32
CA GLU A 205 16.70 -9.35 -9.82
C GLU A 205 16.63 -8.59 -8.50
N VAL A 206 17.45 -8.99 -7.53
CA VAL A 206 17.43 -8.43 -6.17
C VAL A 206 18.85 -8.06 -5.74
N VAL A 207 19.08 -6.80 -5.36
CA VAL A 207 20.26 -6.37 -4.63
C VAL A 207 20.02 -6.64 -3.16
N THR A 208 20.76 -7.58 -2.56
CA THR A 208 20.62 -8.02 -1.17
C THR A 208 21.24 -7.05 -0.19
N ALA A 209 21.10 -7.32 1.11
CA ALA A 209 21.73 -6.55 2.17
C ALA A 209 23.26 -6.51 2.06
N SER A 210 23.90 -7.56 1.54
CA SER A 210 25.35 -7.59 1.30
C SER A 210 25.81 -6.74 0.10
N GLY A 211 24.85 -6.27 -0.74
CA GLY A 211 25.12 -5.60 -2.01
C GLY A 211 25.25 -6.57 -3.20
N ALA A 212 25.14 -7.88 -2.98
CA ALA A 212 25.15 -8.86 -4.07
C ALA A 212 23.88 -8.75 -4.91
N LEU A 213 24.03 -8.83 -6.25
CA LEU A 213 22.93 -8.96 -7.19
C LEU A 213 22.59 -10.44 -7.39
N LEU A 214 21.35 -10.81 -7.10
CA LEU A 214 20.85 -12.17 -7.29
C LEU A 214 19.77 -12.18 -8.38
N ARG A 215 19.85 -13.18 -9.27
CA ARG A 215 18.75 -13.54 -10.17
C ARG A 215 17.88 -14.58 -9.47
N VAL A 216 16.62 -14.25 -9.27
CA VAL A 216 15.69 -14.95 -8.38
C VAL A 216 14.51 -15.47 -9.19
N SER A 217 14.32 -16.80 -9.16
CA SER A 217 13.27 -17.52 -9.91
C SER A 217 12.83 -18.77 -9.14
N PRO A 218 11.81 -19.52 -9.60
CA PRO A 218 11.46 -20.80 -8.98
C PRO A 218 12.62 -21.81 -8.91
N GLN A 219 13.60 -21.71 -9.83
CA GLN A 219 14.76 -22.61 -9.93
C GLN A 219 16.01 -22.06 -9.23
N SER A 220 16.05 -20.77 -8.93
CA SER A 220 17.20 -20.10 -8.31
C SER A 220 16.74 -19.20 -7.17
N HIS A 221 17.23 -19.44 -5.94
CA HIS A 221 16.79 -18.72 -4.74
C HIS A 221 15.26 -18.79 -4.55
N SER A 222 14.70 -20.00 -4.64
CA SER A 222 13.25 -20.25 -4.67
C SER A 222 12.51 -19.77 -3.42
N ASP A 223 13.18 -19.72 -2.27
CA ASP A 223 12.66 -19.16 -1.02
C ASP A 223 12.51 -17.63 -1.11
N LEU A 224 13.51 -16.93 -1.66
CA LEU A 224 13.43 -15.48 -1.90
C LEU A 224 12.42 -15.16 -3.02
N PHE A 225 12.33 -16.02 -4.06
CA PHE A 225 11.31 -15.91 -5.10
C PHE A 225 9.90 -15.97 -4.51
N TRP A 226 9.66 -16.95 -3.64
CA TRP A 226 8.40 -17.10 -2.91
C TRP A 226 8.10 -15.84 -2.06
N ALA A 227 9.10 -15.31 -1.35
CA ALA A 227 8.96 -14.10 -0.54
C ALA A 227 8.67 -12.84 -1.38
N CYS A 228 9.24 -12.72 -2.59
CA CYS A 228 8.93 -11.64 -3.53
C CYS A 228 7.50 -11.69 -4.08
N GLN A 229 6.77 -12.78 -3.88
CA GLN A 229 5.37 -12.92 -4.30
C GLN A 229 4.39 -12.57 -3.17
N GLY A 230 4.49 -11.35 -2.59
CA GLY A 230 3.55 -10.84 -1.61
C GLY A 230 4.09 -10.63 -0.19
N GLY A 231 5.38 -10.88 0.05
CA GLY A 231 6.01 -10.64 1.36
C GLY A 231 6.27 -9.16 1.68
N GLY A 232 5.84 -8.24 0.80
CA GLY A 232 5.98 -6.79 0.99
C GLY A 232 7.29 -6.21 0.48
N GLY A 233 7.21 -5.00 -0.06
CA GLY A 233 8.38 -4.29 -0.58
C GLY A 233 9.31 -3.79 0.52
N GLY A 234 10.63 -3.88 0.27
CA GLY A 234 11.65 -3.33 1.17
C GLY A 234 11.99 -4.23 2.37
N ASN A 235 11.62 -5.51 2.37
CA ASN A 235 11.94 -6.46 3.45
C ASN A 235 13.22 -7.27 3.20
N PHE A 236 13.47 -7.71 1.97
CA PHE A 236 14.49 -8.72 1.67
C PHE A 236 15.63 -8.20 0.80
N GLY A 237 15.50 -7.01 0.24
CA GLY A 237 16.42 -6.40 -0.70
C GLY A 237 15.77 -5.32 -1.54
N ILE A 238 16.50 -4.85 -2.56
CA ILE A 238 16.02 -3.88 -3.54
C ILE A 238 15.88 -4.60 -4.89
N ASN A 239 14.64 -4.80 -5.34
CA ASN A 239 14.38 -5.42 -6.63
C ASN A 239 14.68 -4.41 -7.75
N THR A 240 15.43 -4.87 -8.76
CA THR A 240 15.94 -4.02 -9.87
C THR A 240 15.42 -4.41 -11.24
N ARG A 241 14.72 -5.54 -11.36
CA ARG A 241 14.09 -6.03 -12.59
C ARG A 241 12.98 -7.01 -12.25
N PHE A 242 11.92 -7.03 -13.06
CA PHE A 242 10.84 -8.02 -12.96
C PHE A 242 10.54 -8.58 -14.34
N VAL A 243 10.32 -9.88 -14.44
CA VAL A 243 9.79 -10.55 -15.62
C VAL A 243 8.45 -11.16 -15.26
N LEU A 244 7.41 -10.76 -15.94
CA LEU A 244 6.03 -11.22 -15.72
C LEU A 244 5.52 -12.00 -16.91
N ARG A 245 4.60 -12.93 -16.67
CA ARG A 245 3.80 -13.57 -17.69
C ARG A 245 2.77 -12.58 -18.23
N ALA A 246 2.61 -12.53 -19.55
CA ALA A 246 1.52 -11.87 -20.25
C ALA A 246 0.48 -12.90 -20.71
N THR A 247 -0.76 -12.48 -20.84
CA THR A 247 -1.87 -13.31 -21.30
C THR A 247 -2.50 -12.69 -22.55
N PRO A 248 -2.69 -13.44 -23.66
CA PRO A 248 -3.40 -12.95 -24.83
C PRO A 248 -4.86 -12.52 -24.48
N VAL A 249 -5.28 -11.37 -24.99
CA VAL A 249 -6.63 -10.82 -24.77
C VAL A 249 -7.14 -10.22 -26.08
N ALA A 250 -8.30 -10.70 -26.53
CA ALA A 250 -8.94 -10.19 -27.75
C ALA A 250 -9.65 -8.83 -27.52
N GLY A 251 -10.32 -8.69 -26.41
CA GLY A 251 -11.07 -7.50 -26.00
C GLY A 251 -11.69 -7.70 -24.62
N VAL A 252 -12.25 -6.63 -24.10
CA VAL A 252 -12.94 -6.63 -22.81
C VAL A 252 -14.14 -5.68 -22.90
N SER A 253 -15.08 -5.80 -21.98
CA SER A 253 -16.06 -4.75 -21.74
C SER A 253 -15.83 -4.11 -20.37
N VAL A 254 -16.30 -2.89 -20.23
CA VAL A 254 -16.12 -2.08 -19.03
C VAL A 254 -17.45 -1.45 -18.66
N TYR A 255 -17.68 -1.30 -17.37
CA TYR A 255 -18.83 -0.57 -16.86
C TYR A 255 -18.44 0.45 -15.79
N LYS A 256 -19.18 1.56 -15.77
CA LYS A 256 -19.23 2.57 -14.71
C LYS A 256 -20.70 2.92 -14.50
N LEU A 257 -21.16 2.72 -13.27
CA LEU A 257 -22.54 2.97 -12.88
C LEU A 257 -22.51 3.86 -11.63
N GLU A 258 -23.38 4.88 -11.60
CA GLU A 258 -23.51 5.79 -10.47
C GLU A 258 -24.99 5.88 -10.05
N TRP A 259 -25.23 6.04 -8.75
CA TRP A 259 -26.58 6.18 -8.19
C TRP A 259 -26.60 7.27 -7.12
N ASP A 260 -27.78 7.85 -6.97
CA ASP A 260 -28.07 8.74 -5.87
C ASP A 260 -28.00 7.99 -4.53
N TRP A 261 -27.62 8.71 -3.48
CA TRP A 261 -27.35 8.15 -2.15
C TRP A 261 -28.52 7.34 -1.56
N GLN A 262 -29.77 7.72 -1.86
CA GLN A 262 -30.96 6.98 -1.39
C GLN A 262 -30.99 5.51 -1.79
N HIS A 263 -30.23 5.12 -2.83
CA HIS A 263 -30.16 3.76 -3.33
C HIS A 263 -28.97 2.95 -2.75
N ALA A 264 -28.22 3.54 -1.80
CA ALA A 264 -26.97 2.97 -1.29
C ALA A 264 -27.13 1.53 -0.77
N ALA A 265 -28.13 1.28 0.08
CA ALA A 265 -28.34 -0.04 0.65
C ALA A 265 -28.73 -1.08 -0.40
N ALA A 266 -29.67 -0.73 -1.30
CA ALA A 266 -30.16 -1.63 -2.33
C ALA A 266 -29.06 -1.99 -3.34
N VAL A 267 -28.28 -1.00 -3.81
CA VAL A 267 -27.19 -1.20 -4.77
C VAL A 267 -26.05 -2.00 -4.15
N LEU A 268 -25.61 -1.61 -2.94
CA LEU A 268 -24.52 -2.32 -2.26
C LEU A 268 -24.92 -3.79 -2.00
N GLY A 269 -26.14 -4.05 -1.51
CA GLY A 269 -26.66 -5.39 -1.32
C GLY A 269 -26.65 -6.20 -2.62
N ALA A 270 -27.21 -5.67 -3.69
CA ALA A 270 -27.27 -6.35 -4.99
C ALA A 270 -25.88 -6.68 -5.57
N VAL A 271 -24.90 -5.77 -5.43
CA VAL A 271 -23.53 -6.04 -5.88
C VAL A 271 -22.86 -7.12 -5.01
N LEU A 272 -23.05 -7.06 -3.69
CA LEU A 272 -22.47 -8.04 -2.77
C LEU A 272 -23.06 -9.44 -2.97
N ASP A 273 -24.35 -9.53 -3.32
CA ASP A 273 -25.02 -10.81 -3.62
C ASP A 273 -24.61 -11.37 -5.00
N LEU A 274 -24.40 -10.50 -5.99
CA LEU A 274 -23.99 -10.88 -7.34
C LEU A 274 -22.57 -11.46 -7.38
N MET A 275 -21.61 -10.78 -6.78
CA MET A 275 -20.20 -11.03 -7.06
C MET A 275 -19.64 -12.40 -6.64
N PRO A 276 -20.12 -13.07 -5.57
CA PRO A 276 -19.70 -14.43 -5.25
C PRO A 276 -20.05 -15.46 -6.31
N THR A 277 -21.14 -15.26 -7.06
CA THR A 277 -21.61 -16.17 -8.11
C THR A 277 -21.27 -15.70 -9.53
N ALA A 278 -20.80 -14.46 -9.69
CA ALA A 278 -20.38 -13.91 -10.96
C ALA A 278 -19.16 -14.66 -11.54
N PRO A 279 -19.07 -14.82 -12.86
CA PRO A 279 -17.93 -15.48 -13.50
C PRO A 279 -16.60 -14.80 -13.11
N HIS A 280 -15.53 -15.58 -13.06
CA HIS A 280 -14.18 -15.07 -12.72
C HIS A 280 -13.70 -13.98 -13.70
N SER A 281 -14.21 -13.98 -14.91
CA SER A 281 -13.95 -12.95 -15.92
C SER A 281 -14.54 -11.58 -15.60
N MET A 282 -15.45 -11.48 -14.60
CA MET A 282 -16.05 -10.22 -14.15
C MET A 282 -15.38 -9.72 -12.88
N SER A 283 -15.00 -8.45 -12.84
CA SER A 283 -14.53 -7.74 -11.64
C SER A 283 -15.51 -6.66 -11.22
N CYS A 284 -15.44 -6.26 -9.96
CA CYS A 284 -16.22 -5.16 -9.41
C CYS A 284 -15.47 -4.41 -8.32
N ARG A 285 -15.59 -3.10 -8.36
CA ARG A 285 -15.40 -2.21 -7.22
C ARG A 285 -16.73 -1.51 -6.98
N VAL A 286 -17.28 -1.63 -5.78
CA VAL A 286 -18.43 -0.83 -5.33
C VAL A 286 -17.99 0.12 -4.23
N GLY A 287 -18.41 1.39 -4.29
CA GLY A 287 -18.03 2.43 -3.33
C GLY A 287 -19.22 3.21 -2.81
N LEU A 288 -19.17 3.48 -1.51
CA LEU A 288 -19.97 4.50 -0.84
C LEU A 288 -19.05 5.71 -0.68
N ASP A 289 -19.20 6.70 -1.54
CA ASP A 289 -18.29 7.82 -1.66
C ASP A 289 -18.93 9.09 -1.06
N VAL A 290 -18.14 9.89 -0.33
CA VAL A 290 -18.57 11.22 0.16
C VAL A 290 -17.49 12.24 -0.14
N THR A 291 -17.88 13.39 -0.69
CA THR A 291 -16.97 14.46 -1.12
C THR A 291 -17.48 15.83 -0.68
N GLY A 292 -16.64 16.84 -0.78
CA GLY A 292 -16.98 18.21 -0.38
C GLY A 292 -16.75 18.47 1.11
N GLY A 293 -17.36 19.55 1.60
CA GLY A 293 -17.28 19.95 3.01
C GLY A 293 -17.98 18.98 3.96
N GLY A 294 -18.05 19.35 5.25
CA GLY A 294 -18.71 18.56 6.29
C GLY A 294 -18.77 19.30 7.61
N PRO A 295 -19.33 18.71 8.68
CA PRO A 295 -19.58 19.41 9.95
C PRO A 295 -18.36 20.09 10.57
N VAL A 296 -17.16 19.54 10.35
CA VAL A 296 -15.92 20.11 10.92
C VAL A 296 -15.17 20.99 9.92
N ALA A 297 -15.21 20.66 8.62
CA ALA A 297 -14.54 21.41 7.56
C ALA A 297 -15.41 22.54 6.98
N GLY A 298 -16.71 22.54 7.28
CA GLY A 298 -17.71 23.46 6.70
C GLY A 298 -18.22 23.01 5.33
N GLY A 299 -19.42 23.43 4.98
CA GLY A 299 -20.09 23.10 3.72
C GLY A 299 -20.93 21.81 3.78
N THR A 300 -21.66 21.53 2.69
CA THR A 300 -22.55 20.38 2.56
C THR A 300 -21.83 19.25 1.82
N PRO A 301 -21.69 18.04 2.41
CA PRO A 301 -21.10 16.91 1.72
C PRO A 301 -22.04 16.37 0.65
N ARG A 302 -21.47 15.91 -0.46
CA ARG A 302 -22.18 15.14 -1.49
C ARG A 302 -21.86 13.68 -1.31
N ARG A 303 -22.88 12.84 -1.37
CA ARG A 303 -22.74 11.40 -1.24
C ARG A 303 -23.26 10.73 -2.51
N GLY A 304 -22.64 9.62 -2.87
CA GLY A 304 -23.03 8.82 -4.02
C GLY A 304 -22.60 7.37 -3.85
N VAL A 305 -23.18 6.53 -4.68
CA VAL A 305 -22.81 5.12 -4.80
C VAL A 305 -22.29 4.90 -6.21
N SER A 306 -21.18 4.19 -6.33
CA SER A 306 -20.59 3.87 -7.61
C SER A 306 -20.23 2.39 -7.70
N ALA A 307 -20.50 1.76 -8.84
CA ALA A 307 -19.99 0.44 -9.17
C ALA A 307 -19.27 0.49 -10.51
N LEU A 308 -18.05 -0.05 -10.56
CA LEU A 308 -17.25 -0.08 -11.77
C LEU A 308 -16.39 -1.34 -11.84
N GLY A 309 -16.12 -1.78 -13.05
CA GLY A 309 -15.34 -2.99 -13.26
C GLY A 309 -15.10 -3.30 -14.73
N LEU A 310 -14.45 -4.44 -14.92
CA LEU A 310 -14.03 -4.97 -16.21
C LEU A 310 -14.55 -6.38 -16.35
N TYR A 311 -14.95 -6.75 -17.54
CA TYR A 311 -15.38 -8.09 -17.92
C TYR A 311 -14.62 -8.56 -19.16
N PHE A 312 -14.06 -9.78 -19.09
CA PHE A 312 -13.42 -10.44 -20.24
C PHE A 312 -14.50 -11.17 -21.05
N GLY A 313 -15.29 -10.41 -21.79
CA GLY A 313 -16.41 -10.78 -22.62
C GLY A 313 -17.04 -9.54 -23.22
N SER A 314 -18.20 -9.67 -23.89
CA SER A 314 -18.89 -8.58 -24.56
C SER A 314 -19.70 -7.69 -23.62
N ALA A 315 -19.97 -6.45 -24.06
CA ALA A 315 -20.84 -5.52 -23.34
C ALA A 315 -22.31 -6.03 -23.23
N ALA A 316 -22.76 -6.81 -24.18
CA ALA A 316 -24.07 -7.44 -24.12
C ALA A 316 -24.17 -8.47 -22.98
N GLU A 317 -23.22 -9.41 -22.92
CA GLU A 317 -23.13 -10.38 -21.82
C GLU A 317 -22.96 -9.69 -20.47
N LEU A 318 -22.12 -8.64 -20.39
CA LEU A 318 -21.93 -7.86 -19.17
C LEU A 318 -23.24 -7.20 -18.72
N THR A 319 -24.04 -6.69 -19.65
CA THR A 319 -25.35 -6.08 -19.35
C THR A 319 -26.31 -7.09 -18.72
N GLU A 320 -26.31 -8.33 -19.22
CA GLU A 320 -27.11 -9.42 -18.64
C GLU A 320 -26.62 -9.79 -17.24
N LEU A 321 -25.32 -9.88 -17.04
CA LEU A 321 -24.73 -10.15 -15.71
C LEU A 321 -25.07 -9.06 -14.69
N LEU A 322 -25.16 -7.81 -15.12
CA LEU A 322 -25.47 -6.67 -14.25
C LEU A 322 -26.99 -6.49 -13.98
N GLN A 323 -27.87 -7.27 -14.60
CA GLN A 323 -29.34 -7.12 -14.43
C GLN A 323 -29.81 -7.11 -12.96
N PRO A 324 -29.28 -7.95 -12.03
CA PRO A 324 -29.70 -7.87 -10.63
C PRO A 324 -29.43 -6.49 -10.01
N VAL A 325 -28.29 -5.87 -10.32
CA VAL A 325 -27.92 -4.55 -9.81
C VAL A 325 -28.74 -3.45 -10.47
N LEU A 326 -28.93 -3.52 -11.78
CA LEU A 326 -29.75 -2.54 -12.55
C LEU A 326 -31.23 -2.55 -12.15
N LYS A 327 -31.76 -3.72 -11.75
CA LYS A 327 -33.11 -3.86 -11.23
C LYS A 327 -33.29 -3.39 -9.79
N ALA A 328 -32.21 -3.48 -8.97
CA ALA A 328 -32.25 -3.02 -7.58
C ALA A 328 -32.47 -1.50 -7.49
N ALA A 329 -31.84 -0.74 -8.40
CA ALA A 329 -32.09 0.70 -8.58
C ALA A 329 -31.61 1.14 -9.96
N ARG A 330 -32.34 2.09 -10.56
CA ARG A 330 -31.95 2.70 -11.84
C ARG A 330 -30.72 3.61 -11.60
N PRO A 331 -29.62 3.43 -12.35
CA PRO A 331 -28.47 4.33 -12.28
C PRO A 331 -28.85 5.76 -12.70
N SER A 332 -28.23 6.75 -12.03
CA SER A 332 -28.25 8.16 -12.45
C SER A 332 -27.29 8.44 -13.62
N ASP A 333 -26.20 7.66 -13.68
CA ASP A 333 -25.27 7.63 -14.83
C ASP A 333 -24.86 6.20 -15.13
N GLN A 334 -24.75 5.85 -16.42
CA GLN A 334 -24.44 4.50 -16.86
C GLN A 334 -23.57 4.50 -18.12
N LEU A 335 -22.45 3.79 -18.03
CA LEU A 335 -21.60 3.42 -19.15
C LEU A 335 -21.40 1.91 -19.12
N ILE A 336 -21.71 1.20 -20.22
CA ILE A 336 -21.38 -0.21 -20.46
C ILE A 336 -20.96 -0.33 -21.91
N GLU A 337 -19.69 -0.70 -22.19
CA GLU A 337 -19.17 -0.68 -23.56
C GLU A 337 -17.97 -1.61 -23.76
N ASP A 338 -17.75 -2.05 -25.00
CA ASP A 338 -16.58 -2.82 -25.41
C ASP A 338 -15.37 -1.91 -25.61
N ARG A 339 -14.20 -2.37 -25.17
CA ARG A 339 -12.93 -1.66 -25.26
C ARG A 339 -11.75 -2.63 -25.47
N THR A 340 -10.63 -2.11 -25.92
CA THR A 340 -9.36 -2.81 -25.72
C THR A 340 -9.00 -2.82 -24.23
N PHE A 341 -8.20 -3.79 -23.80
CA PHE A 341 -7.76 -3.89 -22.40
C PHE A 341 -7.14 -2.58 -21.88
N VAL A 342 -6.32 -1.93 -22.70
CA VAL A 342 -5.64 -0.67 -22.32
C VAL A 342 -6.61 0.51 -22.23
N GLN A 343 -7.59 0.59 -23.15
CA GLN A 343 -8.64 1.62 -23.08
C GLN A 343 -9.52 1.43 -21.84
N ALA A 344 -9.86 0.19 -21.49
CA ALA A 344 -10.61 -0.12 -20.29
C ALA A 344 -9.80 0.26 -19.02
N ALA A 345 -8.51 -0.07 -18.98
CA ALA A 345 -7.63 0.30 -17.86
C ALA A 345 -7.54 1.83 -17.70
N ALA A 346 -7.44 2.57 -18.79
CA ALA A 346 -7.42 4.04 -18.78
C ALA A 346 -8.75 4.64 -18.26
N LEU A 347 -9.89 4.09 -18.70
CA LEU A 347 -11.22 4.53 -18.27
C LEU A 347 -11.47 4.26 -16.78
N LEU A 348 -10.98 3.13 -16.27
CA LEU A 348 -11.10 2.71 -14.86
C LEU A 348 -9.98 3.27 -13.96
N ALA A 349 -9.06 4.04 -14.52
CA ALA A 349 -7.96 4.61 -13.77
C ALA A 349 -8.48 5.55 -12.66
N ARG A 350 -7.84 5.47 -11.48
CA ARG A 350 -8.10 6.40 -10.38
C ARG A 350 -7.03 7.47 -10.35
N GLU A 351 -7.36 8.66 -10.76
CA GLU A 351 -6.55 9.85 -10.48
C GLU A 351 -6.97 10.46 -9.15
N VAL A 352 -6.05 10.50 -8.20
CA VAL A 352 -6.30 11.12 -6.90
C VAL A 352 -5.40 12.34 -6.78
N PRO A 353 -5.93 13.53 -6.49
CA PRO A 353 -5.14 14.71 -6.21
C PRO A 353 -4.14 14.43 -5.07
N LYS A 354 -2.91 14.91 -5.23
CA LYS A 354 -1.87 14.76 -4.21
C LYS A 354 -2.31 15.39 -2.90
N GLY A 355 -2.58 14.56 -1.90
CA GLY A 355 -3.05 14.98 -0.58
C GLY A 355 -2.53 14.05 0.51
N SER A 356 -2.96 14.33 1.71
CA SER A 356 -2.77 13.46 2.86
C SER A 356 -3.97 12.54 2.98
N PHE A 357 -3.73 11.30 3.38
CA PHE A 357 -4.80 10.32 3.58
C PHE A 357 -4.45 9.29 4.64
N THR A 358 -5.47 8.61 5.12
CA THR A 358 -5.39 7.37 5.88
C THR A 358 -6.31 6.34 5.24
N SER A 359 -5.89 5.08 5.26
CA SER A 359 -6.65 3.95 4.75
C SER A 359 -6.55 2.81 5.75
N LYS A 360 -7.64 2.07 5.93
CA LYS A 360 -7.73 0.89 6.77
C LYS A 360 -8.45 -0.19 6.01
N SER A 361 -7.77 -1.30 5.76
CA SER A 361 -8.33 -2.41 4.99
C SER A 361 -8.65 -3.62 5.83
N ARG A 362 -9.58 -4.44 5.35
CA ARG A 362 -9.91 -5.76 5.87
C ARG A 362 -10.39 -6.68 4.77
N TYR A 363 -10.20 -7.96 4.97
CA TYR A 363 -10.82 -8.97 4.12
C TYR A 363 -12.12 -9.47 4.74
N LEU A 364 -13.09 -9.79 3.88
CA LEU A 364 -14.39 -10.34 4.21
C LEU A 364 -14.51 -11.69 3.52
N ASP A 365 -14.81 -12.75 4.27
CA ASP A 365 -14.98 -14.11 3.71
C ASP A 365 -16.35 -14.30 3.05
N ARG A 366 -17.30 -13.40 3.34
CA ARG A 366 -18.67 -13.39 2.81
C ARG A 366 -19.18 -11.96 2.64
N PRO A 367 -20.25 -11.75 1.86
CA PRO A 367 -20.94 -10.47 1.75
C PRO A 367 -21.29 -9.85 3.10
N LEU A 368 -21.26 -8.52 3.19
CA LEU A 368 -21.81 -7.83 4.35
C LEU A 368 -23.31 -8.13 4.48
N PRO A 369 -23.79 -8.53 5.66
CA PRO A 369 -25.23 -8.61 5.89
C PRO A 369 -25.84 -7.19 5.94
N ALA A 370 -27.18 -7.09 5.90
CA ALA A 370 -27.90 -5.82 5.95
C ALA A 370 -27.41 -4.90 7.07
N ALA A 371 -27.23 -5.42 8.29
CA ALA A 371 -26.69 -4.65 9.41
C ALA A 371 -25.27 -4.12 9.18
N GLY A 372 -24.44 -4.84 8.43
CA GLY A 372 -23.10 -4.38 8.02
C GLY A 372 -23.17 -3.28 6.98
N ILE A 373 -24.09 -3.39 6.02
CA ILE A 373 -24.38 -2.37 5.01
C ILE A 373 -24.88 -1.09 5.68
N ASP A 374 -25.86 -1.19 6.59
CA ASP A 374 -26.40 -0.04 7.33
C ASP A 374 -25.30 0.63 8.18
N THR A 375 -24.43 -0.18 8.80
CA THR A 375 -23.28 0.35 9.55
C THR A 375 -22.34 1.14 8.63
N ALA A 376 -22.00 0.63 7.46
CA ALA A 376 -21.13 1.32 6.51
C ALA A 376 -21.75 2.63 6.02
N ILE A 377 -23.04 2.64 5.67
CA ILE A 377 -23.83 3.82 5.26
C ILE A 377 -23.80 4.87 6.38
N ALA A 378 -24.16 4.49 7.62
CA ALA A 378 -24.23 5.38 8.75
C ALA A 378 -22.85 6.03 9.06
N TRP A 379 -21.74 5.32 8.85
CA TRP A 379 -20.42 5.89 9.02
C TRP A 379 -20.05 6.88 7.90
N VAL A 380 -20.39 6.59 6.64
CA VAL A 380 -20.19 7.54 5.53
C VAL A 380 -21.00 8.81 5.74
N GLU A 381 -22.23 8.71 6.27
CA GLU A 381 -23.07 9.87 6.60
C GLU A 381 -22.49 10.76 7.68
N ARG A 382 -21.73 10.19 8.62
CA ARG A 382 -21.06 10.90 9.74
C ARG A 382 -19.69 11.45 9.39
N TRP A 383 -19.26 11.38 8.11
CA TRP A 383 -17.95 11.90 7.75
C TRP A 383 -17.77 13.36 8.13
N PRO A 384 -16.66 13.73 8.83
CA PRO A 384 -16.48 15.08 9.39
C PRO A 384 -16.17 16.15 8.34
N GLY A 385 -15.79 15.73 7.12
CA GLY A 385 -15.40 16.65 6.05
C GLY A 385 -13.91 16.97 6.03
N SER A 386 -13.45 17.41 4.86
CA SER A 386 -12.10 17.95 4.64
C SER A 386 -12.09 18.88 3.43
N SER A 387 -10.98 19.62 3.21
CA SER A 387 -10.82 20.45 2.03
C SER A 387 -10.30 19.69 0.80
N ASN A 388 -10.07 18.38 0.90
CA ASN A 388 -9.65 17.54 -0.23
C ASN A 388 -10.87 17.11 -1.04
N ALA A 389 -10.85 17.38 -2.34
CA ALA A 389 -11.94 17.01 -3.26
C ALA A 389 -12.15 15.49 -3.39
N SER A 390 -11.16 14.68 -3.05
CA SER A 390 -11.30 13.21 -3.07
C SER A 390 -12.19 12.67 -1.95
N GLY A 391 -12.42 13.45 -0.89
CA GLY A 391 -13.32 13.11 0.20
C GLY A 391 -12.91 11.89 1.02
N ALA A 392 -13.88 11.02 1.28
CA ALA A 392 -13.73 9.79 2.05
C ALA A 392 -14.75 8.74 1.56
N GLY A 393 -14.66 7.54 2.08
CA GLY A 393 -15.66 6.52 1.79
C GLY A 393 -15.28 5.12 2.24
N ALA A 394 -16.18 4.19 1.91
CA ALA A 394 -15.97 2.76 2.02
C ALA A 394 -16.00 2.15 0.62
N THR A 395 -14.98 1.39 0.29
CA THR A 395 -14.84 0.72 -1.01
C THR A 395 -14.71 -0.78 -0.79
N LEU A 396 -15.50 -1.58 -1.53
CA LEU A 396 -15.34 -3.02 -1.56
C LEU A 396 -14.90 -3.45 -2.97
N PHE A 397 -13.85 -4.27 -3.01
CA PHE A 397 -13.34 -4.89 -4.21
C PHE A 397 -13.74 -6.36 -4.19
N ALA A 398 -14.42 -6.84 -5.22
CA ALA A 398 -14.70 -8.25 -5.35
C ALA A 398 -13.38 -9.04 -5.46
N TRP A 399 -13.25 -10.04 -4.63
CA TRP A 399 -12.10 -10.93 -4.56
C TRP A 399 -12.42 -12.27 -5.19
N GLY A 400 -11.61 -13.31 -4.97
CA GLY A 400 -11.88 -14.64 -5.50
C GLY A 400 -11.45 -14.83 -6.95
N GLY A 401 -12.08 -15.77 -7.66
CA GLY A 401 -11.69 -16.15 -9.00
C GLY A 401 -10.27 -16.71 -9.04
N LYS A 402 -9.47 -16.31 -10.03
CA LYS A 402 -8.08 -16.75 -10.21
C LYS A 402 -7.18 -16.50 -9.00
N ILE A 403 -7.52 -15.51 -8.17
CA ILE A 403 -6.81 -15.22 -6.92
C ILE A 403 -6.89 -16.41 -5.96
N SER A 404 -8.07 -17.02 -5.85
CA SER A 404 -8.35 -18.14 -4.93
C SER A 404 -7.93 -19.52 -5.46
N GLU A 405 -7.51 -19.63 -6.72
CA GLU A 405 -7.02 -20.91 -7.26
C GLU A 405 -5.63 -21.31 -6.70
N ARG A 406 -4.88 -20.37 -6.13
CA ARG A 406 -3.60 -20.63 -5.48
C ARG A 406 -3.79 -20.84 -3.98
N ALA A 407 -3.18 -21.91 -3.44
CA ALA A 407 -3.16 -22.10 -2.00
C ALA A 407 -2.49 -20.93 -1.27
N PRO A 408 -2.94 -20.54 -0.06
CA PRO A 408 -2.38 -19.44 0.71
C PRO A 408 -0.87 -19.54 0.97
N THR A 409 -0.31 -20.76 0.99
CA THR A 409 1.12 -21.01 1.22
C THR A 409 1.96 -21.12 -0.08
N ALA A 410 1.31 -21.17 -1.25
CA ALA A 410 2.00 -21.30 -2.54
C ALA A 410 2.80 -20.05 -2.93
N ALA A 411 2.51 -18.91 -2.31
CA ALA A 411 3.22 -17.62 -2.40
C ALA A 411 3.20 -16.96 -1.03
N ALA A 412 4.00 -15.92 -0.83
CA ALA A 412 3.99 -15.18 0.43
C ALA A 412 2.67 -14.42 0.68
N PHE A 413 1.94 -14.09 -0.39
CA PHE A 413 0.60 -13.50 -0.29
C PHE A 413 -0.42 -14.52 0.23
N VAL A 414 -0.97 -14.29 1.42
CA VAL A 414 -1.80 -15.27 2.14
C VAL A 414 -3.30 -15.13 1.87
N HIS A 415 -3.80 -13.95 1.46
CA HIS A 415 -5.23 -13.60 1.39
C HIS A 415 -5.89 -14.17 0.12
N ARG A 416 -6.15 -15.48 0.10
CA ARG A 416 -6.68 -16.19 -1.07
C ARG A 416 -8.16 -16.50 -1.01
N ASP A 417 -8.71 -16.70 0.19
CA ASP A 417 -10.04 -17.28 0.40
C ASP A 417 -11.13 -16.22 0.66
N ALA A 418 -10.80 -14.95 0.64
CA ALA A 418 -11.76 -13.87 0.86
C ALA A 418 -12.76 -13.72 -0.31
N ALA A 419 -13.96 -13.23 0.00
CA ALA A 419 -14.95 -12.80 -1.00
C ALA A 419 -14.74 -11.34 -1.42
N PHE A 420 -14.32 -10.48 -0.48
CA PHE A 420 -14.11 -9.06 -0.72
C PHE A 420 -12.89 -8.52 0.04
N LEU A 421 -12.24 -7.52 -0.55
CA LEU A 421 -11.33 -6.61 0.14
C LEU A 421 -12.08 -5.29 0.36
N MET A 422 -12.24 -4.87 1.61
CA MET A 422 -12.83 -3.59 1.98
C MET A 422 -11.74 -2.60 2.38
N ASP A 423 -11.87 -1.34 1.94
CA ASP A 423 -11.01 -0.21 2.26
C ASP A 423 -11.83 0.98 2.77
N ASN A 424 -11.47 1.51 3.92
CA ASN A 424 -12.01 2.75 4.48
C ASN A 424 -10.96 3.84 4.34
N GLU A 425 -11.17 4.78 3.43
CA GLU A 425 -10.23 5.87 3.16
C GLU A 425 -10.80 7.22 3.58
N ALA A 426 -9.98 8.06 4.20
CA ALA A 426 -10.26 9.47 4.41
C ALA A 426 -9.08 10.31 3.93
N THR A 427 -9.38 11.41 3.23
CA THR A 427 -8.39 12.30 2.63
C THR A 427 -8.51 13.72 3.19
N TRP A 428 -7.40 14.45 3.22
CA TRP A 428 -7.33 15.86 3.59
C TRP A 428 -6.16 16.58 2.91
N LEU A 429 -6.10 17.90 3.00
CA LEU A 429 -4.95 18.68 2.56
C LEU A 429 -4.12 19.13 3.77
N ASN A 430 -2.83 19.36 3.58
CA ASN A 430 -1.93 19.80 4.67
C ASN A 430 -2.29 21.19 5.26
N ARG A 431 -3.16 21.96 4.58
CA ARG A 431 -3.71 23.22 5.06
C ARG A 431 -4.92 23.07 5.98
N ASP A 432 -5.51 21.88 6.05
CA ASP A 432 -6.60 21.60 6.96
C ASP A 432 -6.12 21.71 8.41
N SER A 433 -6.99 22.20 9.30
CA SER A 433 -6.66 22.37 10.71
C SER A 433 -6.39 21.02 11.39
N ALA A 434 -5.64 21.05 12.49
CA ALA A 434 -5.39 19.86 13.29
C ALA A 434 -6.71 19.17 13.74
N ARG A 435 -7.78 19.96 13.99
CA ARG A 435 -9.11 19.45 14.33
C ARG A 435 -9.72 18.64 13.17
N VAL A 436 -9.63 19.13 11.92
CA VAL A 436 -10.12 18.41 10.73
C VAL A 436 -9.34 17.13 10.54
N ILE A 437 -8.01 17.20 10.67
CA ILE A 437 -7.13 16.03 10.50
C ILE A 437 -7.45 14.96 11.55
N SER A 438 -7.53 15.33 12.84
CA SER A 438 -7.86 14.39 13.92
C SER A 438 -9.23 13.76 13.70
N ALA A 439 -10.25 14.57 13.38
CA ALA A 439 -11.61 14.06 13.14
C ALA A 439 -11.66 13.03 12.00
N ASN A 440 -10.88 13.21 10.91
CA ASN A 440 -10.79 12.24 9.83
C ASN A 440 -10.07 10.95 10.23
N LEU A 441 -9.02 11.04 11.06
CA LEU A 441 -8.33 9.87 11.61
C LEU A 441 -9.25 9.07 12.54
N ASP A 442 -9.98 9.77 13.42
CA ASP A 442 -10.94 9.18 14.37
C ASP A 442 -12.12 8.53 13.63
N TRP A 443 -12.62 9.18 12.57
CA TRP A 443 -13.67 8.64 11.71
C TRP A 443 -13.23 7.33 11.04
N ALA A 444 -12.04 7.31 10.42
CA ALA A 444 -11.53 6.12 9.76
C ALA A 444 -11.30 4.96 10.76
N ALA A 445 -10.79 5.27 11.97
CA ALA A 445 -10.59 4.29 13.03
C ALA A 445 -11.91 3.76 13.59
N GLY A 446 -12.90 4.65 13.80
CA GLY A 446 -14.22 4.31 14.29
C GLY A 446 -14.98 3.40 13.31
N MET A 447 -15.01 3.74 12.03
CA MET A 447 -15.60 2.92 10.98
C MET A 447 -14.93 1.54 10.90
N TYR A 448 -13.59 1.51 10.94
CA TYR A 448 -12.84 0.26 10.96
C TYR A 448 -13.23 -0.62 12.15
N THR A 449 -13.37 -0.05 13.33
CA THR A 449 -13.78 -0.77 14.56
C THR A 449 -15.23 -1.26 14.47
N ALA A 450 -16.16 -0.40 14.01
CA ALA A 450 -17.59 -0.75 13.93
C ALA A 450 -17.86 -1.95 12.99
N LEU A 451 -17.03 -2.09 11.93
CA LEU A 451 -17.14 -3.16 10.95
C LEU A 451 -16.26 -4.39 11.28
N ALA A 452 -15.57 -4.40 12.44
CA ALA A 452 -14.61 -5.45 12.79
C ALA A 452 -15.23 -6.87 12.81
N GLN A 453 -16.46 -6.99 13.30
CA GLN A 453 -17.17 -8.26 13.40
C GLN A 453 -17.48 -8.94 12.06
N TYR A 454 -17.39 -8.21 10.94
CA TYR A 454 -17.64 -8.73 9.59
C TYR A 454 -16.34 -9.13 8.86
N GLY A 455 -15.18 -8.74 9.38
CA GLY A 455 -13.88 -9.09 8.81
C GLY A 455 -13.31 -10.40 9.38
N ASN A 456 -12.36 -10.98 8.67
CA ASN A 456 -11.67 -12.22 9.07
C ASN A 456 -10.36 -11.95 9.84
N GLY A 457 -10.09 -10.73 10.28
CA GLY A 457 -8.85 -10.34 10.97
C GLY A 457 -7.67 -10.04 10.04
N GLN A 458 -7.79 -10.30 8.75
CA GLN A 458 -6.75 -10.03 7.77
C GLN A 458 -6.86 -8.63 7.17
N ALA A 459 -5.73 -8.08 6.71
CA ALA A 459 -5.63 -6.79 6.06
C ALA A 459 -4.63 -6.84 4.88
N TYR A 460 -4.75 -5.91 3.94
CA TYR A 460 -3.91 -5.88 2.76
C TYR A 460 -2.61 -5.10 3.02
N GLN A 461 -1.46 -5.76 2.91
CA GLN A 461 -0.15 -5.19 3.22
C GLN A 461 0.27 -4.01 2.32
N ASN A 462 -0.32 -3.83 1.14
CA ASN A 462 -0.11 -2.62 0.34
C ASN A 462 -1.00 -1.44 0.75
N PHE A 463 -2.09 -1.68 1.53
CA PHE A 463 -2.85 -0.65 2.23
C PHE A 463 -2.35 -0.53 3.67
N ILE A 464 -1.04 -0.46 3.83
CA ILE A 464 -0.35 -0.55 5.11
C ILE A 464 -0.82 0.53 6.08
N ASP A 465 -1.32 0.11 7.24
CA ASP A 465 -1.81 0.98 8.32
C ASP A 465 -0.82 0.99 9.49
N PRO A 466 -0.10 2.09 9.74
CA PRO A 466 0.83 2.18 10.86
C PRO A 466 0.19 2.03 12.24
N ALA A 467 -1.14 2.16 12.35
CA ALA A 467 -1.87 2.00 13.59
C ALA A 467 -2.36 0.55 13.84
N LEU A 468 -2.19 -0.34 12.88
CA LEU A 468 -2.56 -1.75 13.02
C LEU A 468 -1.55 -2.46 13.95
N ARG A 469 -1.99 -2.90 15.12
CA ARG A 469 -1.11 -3.48 16.15
C ARG A 469 -0.66 -4.89 15.78
N ASP A 470 -1.62 -5.75 15.41
CA ASP A 470 -1.38 -7.16 15.08
C ASP A 470 -1.08 -7.33 13.57
N TRP A 471 -0.29 -6.40 13.00
CA TRP A 471 -0.03 -6.32 11.57
C TRP A 471 0.65 -7.57 11.01
N GLU A 472 1.51 -8.22 11.79
CA GLU A 472 2.22 -9.44 11.41
C GLU A 472 1.22 -10.56 11.06
N ALA A 473 0.28 -10.82 11.95
CA ALA A 473 -0.79 -11.78 11.73
C ALA A 473 -1.76 -11.32 10.64
N ALA A 474 -2.13 -10.04 10.62
CA ALA A 474 -3.10 -9.51 9.68
C ALA A 474 -2.58 -9.49 8.24
N TYR A 475 -1.29 -9.22 8.00
CA TYR A 475 -0.69 -9.14 6.67
C TYR A 475 -0.15 -10.48 6.16
N TYR A 476 0.37 -11.33 7.03
CA TYR A 476 1.14 -12.51 6.62
C TYR A 476 0.59 -13.83 7.14
N GLY A 477 -0.25 -13.81 8.20
CA GLY A 477 -0.89 -15.00 8.74
C GLY A 477 0.09 -16.15 8.95
N GLN A 478 -0.26 -17.32 8.45
CA GLN A 478 0.57 -18.54 8.55
C GLN A 478 1.91 -18.46 7.80
N ASN A 479 2.09 -17.49 6.90
CA ASN A 479 3.32 -17.35 6.11
C ASN A 479 4.43 -16.56 6.83
N LEU A 480 4.11 -15.91 7.98
CA LEU A 480 5.03 -15.04 8.69
C LEU A 480 6.33 -15.75 9.08
N HIS A 481 6.25 -16.93 9.69
CA HIS A 481 7.45 -17.66 10.14
C HIS A 481 8.44 -17.93 8.98
N ARG A 482 7.94 -18.42 7.85
CA ARG A 482 8.75 -18.64 6.65
C ARG A 482 9.36 -17.34 6.10
N LEU A 483 8.62 -16.23 6.15
CA LEU A 483 9.13 -14.91 5.77
C LEU A 483 10.28 -14.45 6.69
N MET A 484 10.19 -14.71 8.00
CA MET A 484 11.25 -14.40 8.96
C MET A 484 12.51 -15.24 8.69
N GLU A 485 12.36 -16.51 8.29
CA GLU A 485 13.50 -17.37 7.88
C GLU A 485 14.18 -16.85 6.61
N VAL A 486 13.40 -16.44 5.61
CA VAL A 486 13.92 -15.81 4.38
C VAL A 486 14.63 -14.51 4.73
N LYS A 487 14.04 -13.68 5.60
CA LYS A 487 14.66 -12.43 6.07
C LYS A 487 16.01 -12.71 6.73
N ARG A 488 16.10 -13.68 7.65
CA ARG A 488 17.37 -14.06 8.30
C ARG A 488 18.43 -14.50 7.29
N ARG A 489 18.04 -15.22 6.24
CA ARG A 489 18.96 -15.71 5.22
C ARG A 489 19.55 -14.59 4.35
N TYR A 490 18.75 -13.62 3.93
CA TYR A 490 19.15 -12.59 2.95
C TYR A 490 19.43 -11.23 3.56
N ASP A 491 18.99 -11.00 4.79
CA ASP A 491 19.24 -9.77 5.55
C ASP A 491 19.40 -10.05 7.06
N PRO A 492 20.41 -10.84 7.46
CA PRO A 492 20.62 -11.24 8.87
C PRO A 492 20.87 -10.05 9.81
N ASP A 493 21.45 -8.95 9.29
CA ASP A 493 21.77 -7.75 10.05
C ASP A 493 20.60 -6.74 10.10
N ASP A 494 19.42 -7.11 9.62
CA ASP A 494 18.23 -6.26 9.53
C ASP A 494 18.53 -4.88 8.91
N VAL A 495 19.23 -4.88 7.78
CA VAL A 495 19.60 -3.67 7.02
C VAL A 495 18.38 -2.99 6.42
N PHE A 496 17.41 -3.78 5.92
CA PHE A 496 16.14 -3.32 5.38
C PHE A 496 15.07 -3.33 6.46
N ARG A 497 14.93 -2.19 7.16
CA ARG A 497 14.04 -2.06 8.32
C ARG A 497 13.16 -0.82 8.25
N PHE A 498 11.94 -0.97 8.69
CA PHE A 498 10.95 0.06 8.95
C PHE A 498 9.99 -0.45 10.04
N ALA A 499 9.05 0.38 10.53
CA ALA A 499 8.27 0.05 11.72
C ALA A 499 7.43 -1.26 11.61
N GLN A 500 7.01 -1.63 10.40
CA GLN A 500 6.30 -2.89 10.12
C GLN A 500 7.08 -3.77 9.13
N ALA A 501 8.41 -3.73 9.20
CA ALA A 501 9.26 -4.66 8.46
C ALA A 501 9.22 -6.06 9.11
N ILE A 502 9.28 -7.09 8.29
CA ILE A 502 9.41 -8.48 8.75
C ILE A 502 10.74 -8.62 9.49
N PRO A 503 10.75 -9.02 10.77
CA PRO A 503 11.99 -9.22 11.51
C PRO A 503 12.70 -10.51 11.04
N PRO A 504 14.02 -10.62 11.18
CA PRO A 504 14.71 -11.89 10.96
C PRO A 504 14.27 -12.90 12.04
N ALA A 505 14.20 -14.19 11.69
CA ALA A 505 13.95 -15.25 12.65
C ALA A 505 15.07 -15.27 13.71
N SER A 506 14.74 -15.53 14.96
CA SER A 506 15.67 -15.66 16.09
C SER A 506 16.58 -16.88 15.93
#